data_5bf5d646cabcd2a130d3ac991cb50165
#
_entry.id   5bf5d646cabcd2a130d3ac991cb50165
#
_cell.length_a   1.000
_cell.length_b   1.000
_cell.length_c   1.000
_cell.angle_alpha   90.00
_cell.angle_beta   90.00
_cell.angle_gamma   90.00
#
_symmetry.space_group_name_H-M   'P 1'
#
loop_
_entity.id
_entity.type
_entity.pdbx_description
1 polymer ?
#
loop_
_entity_poly.entity_id
_entity_poly.type
_entity_poly.pdbx_seq_one_letter_code
_entity_poly.pdbx_strand_id
1 'polypeptide(L)'
;MRKFSLFLLLCGLVLCLAACGPKETTPDDDIAGDDWRTWGTIQDTGTLTRGGDSTDVCICVRDDGAKLYYDLPEQELYGSVVFPESIDGAAGCYQDTDFTDLDGDGNSDMQMTFHVDGQCQTYVWYWNAVNGQFMDTLAE
;
A
#
# COMPACT_ATOMS: atom_id res chain seq x y z
N MET A 1 43.68 -58.08 6.67
CA MET A 1 43.65 -56.63 6.72
C MET A 1 42.65 -56.08 5.69
N ARG A 2 41.37 -56.33 5.81
CA ARG A 2 40.38 -55.90 4.83
C ARG A 2 39.01 -55.56 5.46
N LYS A 3 38.94 -55.18 6.73
CA LYS A 3 37.70 -54.91 7.44
C LYS A 3 37.57 -53.48 8.01
N PHE A 4 38.55 -52.61 7.76
CA PHE A 4 38.53 -51.20 8.24
C PHE A 4 38.02 -50.18 7.22
N SER A 5 37.88 -50.57 5.94
CA SER A 5 37.51 -49.65 4.88
C SER A 5 36.01 -49.45 4.70
N LEU A 6 35.19 -50.34 5.30
CA LEU A 6 33.72 -50.30 5.12
C LEU A 6 33.00 -49.42 6.18
N PHE A 7 33.68 -49.14 7.30
CA PHE A 7 33.08 -48.33 8.37
C PHE A 7 33.24 -46.83 8.15
N LEU A 8 34.20 -46.41 7.33
CA LEU A 8 34.44 -45.00 7.02
C LEU A 8 33.49 -44.46 5.92
N LEU A 9 32.88 -45.37 5.13
CA LEU A 9 31.97 -45.00 4.05
C LEU A 9 30.52 -44.77 4.56
N LEU A 10 30.18 -45.35 5.74
CA LEU A 10 28.86 -45.25 6.30
C LEU A 10 28.66 -44.01 7.17
N CYS A 11 29.73 -43.42 7.70
CA CYS A 11 29.65 -42.15 8.45
C CYS A 11 29.57 -40.90 7.57
N GLY A 12 29.94 -40.99 6.29
CA GLY A 12 29.88 -39.85 5.36
C GLY A 12 28.49 -39.54 4.80
N LEU A 13 27.53 -40.50 4.94
CA LEU A 13 26.21 -40.37 4.33
C LEU A 13 25.13 -39.82 5.27
N VAL A 14 25.43 -39.67 6.56
CA VAL A 14 24.46 -39.22 7.56
C VAL A 14 24.55 -37.70 7.83
N LEU A 15 25.56 -37.01 7.30
CA LEU A 15 25.79 -35.59 7.55
C LEU A 15 25.18 -34.63 6.50
N CYS A 16 24.45 -35.15 5.52
CA CYS A 16 23.85 -34.29 4.47
C CYS A 16 22.32 -34.10 4.60
N LEU A 17 21.69 -34.52 5.71
CA LEU A 17 20.26 -34.39 5.89
C LEU A 17 19.82 -33.39 6.99
N ALA A 18 20.73 -32.55 7.44
CA ALA A 18 20.43 -31.55 8.47
C ALA A 18 20.52 -30.11 7.98
N ALA A 19 20.11 -29.83 6.74
CA ALA A 19 20.10 -28.46 6.19
C ALA A 19 18.77 -28.12 5.49
N CYS A 20 17.66 -28.68 5.96
CA CYS A 20 16.32 -28.13 5.71
C CYS A 20 15.64 -27.98 7.08
N GLY A 21 16.19 -27.05 7.88
CA GLY A 21 15.42 -26.47 8.97
C GLY A 21 14.22 -25.70 8.39
N PRO A 22 13.06 -25.70 9.05
CA PRO A 22 11.99 -24.80 8.65
C PRO A 22 12.58 -23.39 8.66
N LYS A 23 12.36 -22.66 7.56
CA LYS A 23 12.71 -21.26 7.44
C LYS A 23 12.01 -20.58 8.61
N GLU A 24 12.75 -20.18 9.63
CA GLU A 24 12.21 -19.33 10.67
C GLU A 24 11.72 -18.07 9.95
N THR A 25 10.42 -17.91 9.86
CA THR A 25 9.79 -16.66 9.52
C THR A 25 10.23 -15.70 10.61
N THR A 26 11.14 -14.82 10.25
CA THR A 26 11.53 -13.70 11.11
C THR A 26 10.30 -12.85 11.37
N PRO A 27 10.12 -12.29 12.58
CA PRO A 27 8.97 -11.46 12.94
C PRO A 27 8.94 -10.08 12.28
N ASP A 28 9.61 -9.89 11.15
CA ASP A 28 9.61 -8.63 10.38
C ASP A 28 8.41 -8.53 9.42
N ASP A 29 7.49 -9.49 9.43
CA ASP A 29 6.29 -9.45 8.60
C ASP A 29 5.18 -8.51 9.15
N ASP A 30 5.37 -7.88 10.31
CA ASP A 30 4.39 -6.97 10.88
C ASP A 30 4.34 -5.58 10.21
N ILE A 31 5.24 -5.28 9.26
CA ILE A 31 5.15 -4.08 8.41
C ILE A 31 4.19 -4.28 7.22
N ALA A 32 3.74 -5.50 6.99
CA ALA A 32 2.84 -5.86 5.89
C ALA A 32 1.50 -5.10 5.88
N GLY A 33 1.10 -4.46 6.99
CA GLY A 33 -0.14 -3.70 7.07
C GLY A 33 -0.19 -2.47 6.16
N ASP A 34 0.96 -1.91 5.79
CA ASP A 34 1.06 -0.71 4.97
C ASP A 34 1.63 -0.95 3.57
N ASP A 35 1.97 -2.17 3.21
CA ASP A 35 2.37 -2.51 1.85
C ASP A 35 1.14 -2.52 0.92
N TRP A 36 1.18 -1.73 -0.16
CA TRP A 36 0.11 -1.68 -1.17
C TRP A 36 -0.24 -3.07 -1.72
N ARG A 37 0.70 -4.00 -1.74
CA ARG A 37 0.48 -5.38 -2.21
C ARG A 37 -0.55 -6.12 -1.37
N THR A 38 -0.73 -5.73 -0.10
CA THR A 38 -1.78 -6.27 0.78
C THR A 38 -3.15 -5.65 0.50
N TRP A 39 -3.16 -4.51 -0.21
CA TRP A 39 -4.36 -3.79 -0.62
C TRP A 39 -4.82 -4.18 -2.03
N GLY A 40 -4.06 -5.02 -2.73
CA GLY A 40 -4.40 -5.51 -4.05
C GLY A 40 -3.73 -4.71 -5.17
N THR A 41 -4.49 -4.31 -6.17
CA THR A 41 -3.97 -3.68 -7.39
C THR A 41 -3.95 -2.16 -7.23
N ILE A 42 -2.93 -1.51 -7.81
CA ILE A 42 -2.94 -0.07 -8.04
C ILE A 42 -4.10 0.23 -9.00
N GLN A 43 -5.01 1.10 -8.58
CA GLN A 43 -6.16 1.53 -9.39
C GLN A 43 -5.80 2.71 -10.28
N ASP A 44 -4.96 3.61 -9.78
CA ASP A 44 -4.59 4.83 -10.47
C ASP A 44 -3.24 5.36 -10.00
N THR A 45 -2.73 6.35 -10.71
CA THR A 45 -1.55 7.14 -10.34
C THR A 45 -1.87 8.61 -10.50
N GLY A 46 -1.25 9.45 -9.70
CA GLY A 46 -1.45 10.89 -9.80
C GLY A 46 -0.24 11.66 -9.30
N THR A 47 -0.25 12.95 -9.56
CA THR A 47 0.76 13.88 -9.08
C THR A 47 0.10 14.93 -8.20
N LEU A 48 0.57 15.07 -6.97
CA LEU A 48 0.08 16.07 -6.05
C LEU A 48 1.16 17.12 -5.73
N THR A 49 0.73 18.30 -5.34
CA THR A 49 1.61 19.42 -4.99
C THR A 49 1.53 19.71 -3.50
N ARG A 50 2.69 20.01 -2.89
CA ARG A 50 2.84 20.43 -1.49
C ARG A 50 3.83 21.59 -1.42
N GLY A 51 3.36 22.77 -1.07
CA GLY A 51 4.23 23.95 -0.94
C GLY A 51 5.04 24.29 -2.21
N GLY A 52 4.55 23.90 -3.38
CA GLY A 52 5.23 24.09 -4.67
C GLY A 52 6.05 22.89 -5.16
N ASP A 53 6.27 21.86 -4.34
CA ASP A 53 6.91 20.62 -4.75
C ASP A 53 5.88 19.61 -5.24
N SER A 54 6.18 18.87 -6.31
CA SER A 54 5.31 17.83 -6.88
C SER A 54 5.80 16.45 -6.50
N THR A 55 4.85 15.56 -6.19
CA THR A 55 5.11 14.17 -5.80
C THR A 55 4.18 13.24 -6.56
N ASP A 56 4.73 12.20 -7.18
CA ASP A 56 3.95 11.16 -7.83
C ASP A 56 3.55 10.08 -6.82
N VAL A 57 2.31 9.65 -6.89
CA VAL A 57 1.73 8.64 -6.00
C VAL A 57 0.93 7.59 -6.77
N CYS A 58 0.94 6.37 -6.23
CA CYS A 58 0.06 5.28 -6.63
C CYS A 58 -1.12 5.21 -5.66
N ILE A 59 -2.30 4.87 -6.17
CA ILE A 59 -3.55 4.84 -5.43
C ILE A 59 -4.08 3.42 -5.40
N CYS A 60 -4.28 2.88 -4.19
CA CYS A 60 -4.92 1.58 -3.95
C CYS A 60 -6.24 1.80 -3.21
N VAL A 61 -7.31 1.18 -3.71
CA VAL A 61 -8.67 1.36 -3.20
C VAL A 61 -9.20 0.06 -2.63
N ARG A 62 -9.88 0.14 -1.49
CA ARG A 62 -10.69 -0.91 -0.87
C ARG A 62 -12.08 -0.39 -0.55
N ASP A 63 -12.95 -1.27 -0.09
CA ASP A 63 -14.35 -0.93 0.19
C ASP A 63 -14.54 0.12 1.29
N ASP A 64 -13.57 0.26 2.19
CA ASP A 64 -13.59 1.15 3.35
C ASP A 64 -12.68 2.38 3.24
N GLY A 65 -11.87 2.48 2.17
CA GLY A 65 -10.96 3.60 2.01
C GLY A 65 -9.92 3.43 0.91
N ALA A 66 -8.96 4.35 0.88
CA ALA A 66 -7.86 4.32 -0.06
C ALA A 66 -6.53 4.58 0.65
N LYS A 67 -5.46 4.01 0.11
CA LYS A 67 -4.07 4.30 0.48
C LYS A 67 -3.32 4.86 -0.71
N LEU A 68 -2.53 5.88 -0.43
CA LEU A 68 -1.62 6.51 -1.39
C LEU A 68 -0.20 6.13 -1.00
N TYR A 69 0.55 5.65 -1.96
CA TYR A 69 1.96 5.30 -1.81
C TYR A 69 2.80 6.16 -2.72
N TYR A 70 4.02 6.51 -2.32
CA TYR A 70 4.96 7.14 -3.23
C TYR A 70 5.20 6.25 -4.45
N ASP A 71 5.21 6.83 -5.65
CA ASP A 71 5.63 6.13 -6.87
C ASP A 71 7.17 6.05 -6.94
N LEU A 72 7.74 5.35 -5.97
CA LEU A 72 9.16 5.08 -5.80
C LEU A 72 9.38 3.56 -5.70
N PRO A 73 10.61 3.06 -5.90
CA PRO A 73 10.92 1.63 -5.78
C PRO A 73 10.53 1.02 -4.43
N GLU A 74 10.67 1.77 -3.35
CA GLU A 74 10.32 1.38 -1.98
C GLU A 74 8.83 1.40 -1.72
N GLN A 75 8.06 2.19 -2.47
CA GLN A 75 6.61 2.36 -2.37
C GLN A 75 6.14 2.59 -0.92
N GLU A 76 6.75 3.54 -0.25
CA GLU A 76 6.38 3.93 1.10
C GLU A 76 4.98 4.55 1.13
N LEU A 77 4.26 4.35 2.23
CA LEU A 77 2.95 4.94 2.45
C LEU A 77 3.06 6.47 2.50
N TYR A 78 2.36 7.15 1.58
CA TYR A 78 2.22 8.60 1.60
C TYR A 78 1.10 9.06 2.54
N GLY A 79 -0.07 8.40 2.46
CA GLY A 79 -1.24 8.74 3.24
C GLY A 79 -2.38 7.76 3.04
N SER A 80 -3.42 7.93 3.83
CA SER A 80 -4.63 7.12 3.71
C SER A 80 -5.86 7.96 4.00
N VAL A 81 -6.99 7.56 3.41
CA VAL A 81 -8.30 8.11 3.69
C VAL A 81 -9.28 6.99 3.98
N VAL A 82 -10.27 7.29 4.81
CA VAL A 82 -11.42 6.42 5.08
C VAL A 82 -12.64 7.00 4.36
N PHE A 83 -13.41 6.16 3.72
CA PHE A 83 -14.67 6.61 3.10
C PHE A 83 -15.72 6.87 4.16
N PRO A 84 -16.58 7.91 3.98
CA PRO A 84 -17.68 8.18 4.91
C PRO A 84 -18.63 7.00 5.06
N GLU A 85 -18.81 6.25 3.98
CA GLU A 85 -19.57 5.00 3.91
C GLU A 85 -18.78 3.99 3.08
N SER A 86 -18.82 2.71 3.48
CA SER A 86 -18.19 1.66 2.70
C SER A 86 -18.87 1.49 1.34
N ILE A 87 -18.06 1.29 0.30
CA ILE A 87 -18.52 1.06 -1.06
C ILE A 87 -18.23 -0.40 -1.42
N ASP A 88 -19.26 -1.22 -1.49
CA ASP A 88 -19.09 -2.63 -1.86
C ASP A 88 -18.48 -2.77 -3.26
N GLY A 89 -17.32 -3.43 -3.33
CA GLY A 89 -16.57 -3.59 -4.56
C GLY A 89 -16.00 -2.27 -5.10
N ALA A 90 -15.57 -1.35 -4.23
CA ALA A 90 -15.09 -0.02 -4.55
C ALA A 90 -14.05 0.00 -5.68
N ALA A 91 -13.11 -0.94 -5.70
CA ALA A 91 -12.11 -1.05 -6.76
C ALA A 91 -12.74 -1.27 -8.16
N GLY A 92 -13.88 -1.94 -8.24
CA GLY A 92 -14.65 -2.13 -9.49
C GLY A 92 -15.53 -0.95 -9.86
N CYS A 93 -15.89 -0.11 -8.87
CA CYS A 93 -16.71 1.09 -9.03
C CYS A 93 -15.86 2.35 -9.25
N TYR A 94 -14.55 2.26 -9.00
CA TYR A 94 -13.61 3.37 -9.12
C TYR A 94 -13.57 3.93 -10.53
N GLN A 95 -13.55 5.25 -10.66
CA GLN A 95 -13.46 5.95 -11.95
C GLN A 95 -12.15 6.72 -12.08
N ASP A 96 -11.88 7.62 -11.14
CA ASP A 96 -10.70 8.49 -11.18
C ASP A 96 -10.37 9.08 -9.81
N THR A 97 -9.16 9.64 -9.71
CA THR A 97 -8.73 10.53 -8.62
C THR A 97 -8.11 11.77 -9.22
N ASP A 98 -8.56 12.93 -8.76
CA ASP A 98 -8.01 14.23 -9.12
C ASP A 98 -7.36 14.90 -7.89
N PHE A 99 -6.18 15.51 -8.12
CA PHE A 99 -5.44 16.26 -7.12
C PHE A 99 -5.41 17.73 -7.51
N THR A 100 -6.24 18.52 -6.87
CA THR A 100 -6.42 19.96 -7.16
C THR A 100 -6.46 20.75 -5.85
N ASP A 101 -5.86 21.93 -5.83
CA ASP A 101 -5.98 22.88 -4.70
C ASP A 101 -7.39 23.48 -4.70
N LEU A 102 -8.27 22.95 -3.85
CA LEU A 102 -9.68 23.35 -3.79
C LEU A 102 -9.95 24.49 -2.82
N ASP A 103 -9.13 24.64 -1.78
CA ASP A 103 -9.29 25.67 -0.76
C ASP A 103 -8.35 26.88 -0.93
N GLY A 104 -7.39 26.79 -1.86
CA GLY A 104 -6.48 27.88 -2.22
C GLY A 104 -5.28 28.03 -1.27
N ASP A 105 -4.93 26.97 -0.55
CA ASP A 105 -3.80 26.98 0.40
C ASP A 105 -2.44 26.66 -0.26
N GLY A 106 -2.42 26.30 -1.55
CA GLY A 106 -1.24 25.96 -2.32
C GLY A 106 -0.86 24.48 -2.23
N ASN A 107 -1.69 23.67 -1.62
CA ASN A 107 -1.53 22.21 -1.58
C ASN A 107 -2.65 21.53 -2.36
N SER A 108 -2.37 20.37 -2.96
CA SER A 108 -3.42 19.61 -3.62
C SER A 108 -4.31 18.92 -2.59
N ASP A 109 -5.60 19.11 -2.74
CA ASP A 109 -6.63 18.30 -2.15
C ASP A 109 -6.88 17.07 -3.02
N MET A 110 -7.70 16.15 -2.58
CA MET A 110 -7.99 14.92 -3.30
C MET A 110 -9.50 14.77 -3.52
N GLN A 111 -9.88 14.46 -4.75
CA GLN A 111 -11.23 14.06 -5.10
C GLN A 111 -11.18 12.67 -5.70
N MET A 112 -12.02 11.76 -5.21
CA MET A 112 -12.17 10.41 -5.78
C MET A 112 -13.60 10.22 -6.25
N THR A 113 -13.75 9.71 -7.47
CA THR A 113 -15.06 9.48 -8.09
C THR A 113 -15.29 7.98 -8.28
N PHE A 114 -16.48 7.54 -7.89
CA PHE A 114 -16.97 6.17 -8.02
C PHE A 114 -18.28 6.14 -8.78
N HIS A 115 -18.53 5.07 -9.52
CA HIS A 115 -19.82 4.82 -10.17
C HIS A 115 -20.56 3.71 -9.44
N VAL A 116 -21.43 4.10 -8.51
CA VAL A 116 -22.18 3.18 -7.64
C VAL A 116 -23.66 3.24 -8.03
N ASP A 117 -24.29 2.09 -8.28
CA ASP A 117 -25.71 1.96 -8.60
C ASP A 117 -26.19 2.86 -9.76
N GLY A 118 -25.33 3.07 -10.77
CA GLY A 118 -25.63 3.88 -11.94
C GLY A 118 -25.48 5.38 -11.71
N GLN A 119 -24.91 5.81 -10.59
CA GLN A 119 -24.69 7.21 -10.24
C GLN A 119 -23.20 7.46 -9.96
N CYS A 120 -22.69 8.64 -10.36
CA CYS A 120 -21.37 9.09 -9.96
C CYS A 120 -21.44 9.69 -8.56
N GLN A 121 -20.58 9.24 -7.67
CA GLN A 121 -20.39 9.75 -6.32
C GLN A 121 -18.96 10.25 -6.21
N THR A 122 -18.76 11.51 -5.80
CA THR A 122 -17.46 12.11 -5.61
C THR A 122 -17.25 12.44 -4.14
N TYR A 123 -16.15 11.96 -3.59
CA TYR A 123 -15.69 12.26 -2.23
C TYR A 123 -14.52 13.20 -2.29
N VAL A 124 -14.42 14.11 -1.33
CA VAL A 124 -13.40 15.15 -1.26
C VAL A 124 -12.68 15.07 0.08
N TRP A 125 -11.36 15.17 0.04
CA TRP A 125 -10.52 15.30 1.22
C TRP A 125 -9.57 16.48 1.03
N TYR A 126 -9.50 17.34 2.03
CA TYR A 126 -8.63 18.49 2.08
C TYR A 126 -7.31 18.14 2.76
N TRP A 127 -6.22 18.64 2.24
CA TRP A 127 -4.92 18.46 2.86
C TRP A 127 -4.75 19.35 4.08
N ASN A 128 -4.53 18.77 5.23
CA ASN A 128 -4.18 19.52 6.44
C ASN A 128 -2.66 19.55 6.61
N ALA A 129 -2.04 20.70 6.30
CA ALA A 129 -0.58 20.87 6.38
C ALA A 129 -0.04 20.80 7.83
N VAL A 130 -0.89 21.02 8.84
CA VAL A 130 -0.49 20.94 10.26
C VAL A 130 -0.32 19.49 10.69
N ASN A 131 -1.25 18.63 10.25
CA ASN A 131 -1.26 17.20 10.62
C ASN A 131 -0.50 16.34 9.61
N GLY A 132 -0.26 16.85 8.39
CA GLY A 132 0.33 16.09 7.31
C GLY A 132 -0.57 14.96 6.81
N GLN A 133 -1.88 15.18 6.74
CA GLN A 133 -2.87 14.17 6.34
C GLN A 133 -4.07 14.77 5.62
N PHE A 134 -4.78 13.94 4.88
CA PHE A 134 -6.06 14.29 4.26
C PHE A 134 -7.20 14.21 5.29
N MET A 135 -8.08 15.22 5.25
CA MET A 135 -9.22 15.36 6.14
C MET A 135 -10.50 15.54 5.31
N ASP A 136 -11.61 14.99 5.75
CA ASP A 136 -12.92 15.11 5.11
C ASP A 136 -13.59 16.49 5.32
N THR A 137 -12.96 17.34 6.13
CA THR A 137 -13.42 18.70 6.43
C THR A 137 -12.26 19.68 6.34
N LEU A 138 -12.56 20.92 5.95
CA LEU A 138 -11.58 22.01 6.01
C LEU A 138 -11.12 22.23 7.45
N ALA A 139 -9.82 22.47 7.62
CA ALA A 139 -9.28 22.92 8.89
C ALA A 139 -9.81 24.32 9.24
N GLU A 140 -10.41 24.49 10.42
CA GLU A 140 -10.82 25.80 10.94
C GLU A 140 -9.60 26.61 11.43
#